data_b7cff53d21c7418109768e9d3999c362
#
_entry.id   b7cff53d21c7418109768e9d3999c362
#
_cell.length_a   1.000
_cell.length_b   1.000
_cell.length_c   1.000
_cell.angle_alpha   90.00
_cell.angle_beta   90.00
_cell.angle_gamma   90.00
#
_symmetry.space_group_name_H-M   'P 1'
#
loop_
_entity.id
_entity.type
_entity.pdbx_description
1 polymer ?
#
loop_
_entity_poly.entity_id
_entity_poly.type
_entity_poly.pdbx_seq_one_letter_code
_entity_poly.pdbx_strand_id
1 'polypeptide(L)'
;MINLKLLYKIIGSLLFIETTMFLVCLGVAIGYEEEDVFTFACSVAISASAGFTMRLLGRKCDNSLSRRDAYLVVTLTWVVFSLFGTLPFLIGGYLPSFTDAFFETMSGFTTTGATIIDDVSTLPHGILFWRSFMQWIGGLGIVFFTIALLPSFVGGSVKVFAAEATGPIKTKLHPRLSTNAKWIWVVYLFITLLCIGSLLLAGMSPFRSINYSMTAAATGGFAVDSDYSVFTPAVQYIITFFCFVAGVNFTLLYISVSKRKLSTLLKSAECRLYLSMVLGCAAFIAFELMWKNDYALEPAVRSSLFHVVSFITSTGLLADDPGKWAHVTWVVLAVCMFLGPCSGSTGGGFKCIRGVMLLKVIKNEFRQMLHPNAVLPVKIDGANVPQSKRVTLLAFLTSYLILCLVCSFSMIAMGIDNTNAITITLSTLGNVGPTLGLEIGPTMSWSILPDAAKWICSVLMLIGRLEIFTVLVIFTPQFWKEN
;
A
#
# COMPACT_ATOMS: atom_id res chain seq x y z
N MET A 1 3.43 -9.68 30.68
CA MET A 1 4.71 -9.90 29.97
C MET A 1 4.48 -10.14 28.48
N ILE A 2 5.41 -9.71 27.62
CA ILE A 2 5.40 -10.02 26.18
C ILE A 2 5.84 -11.47 26.00
N ASN A 3 5.11 -12.24 25.17
CA ASN A 3 5.42 -13.64 24.91
C ASN A 3 6.44 -13.79 23.76
N LEU A 4 7.73 -13.59 24.05
CA LEU A 4 8.81 -13.64 23.05
C LEU A 4 8.87 -14.99 22.33
N LYS A 5 8.60 -16.12 23.04
CA LYS A 5 8.61 -17.45 22.41
C LYS A 5 7.52 -17.60 21.36
N LEU A 6 6.32 -17.07 21.64
CA LEU A 6 5.22 -17.05 20.67
C LEU A 6 5.57 -16.18 19.48
N LEU A 7 6.23 -15.04 19.70
CA LEU A 7 6.70 -14.12 18.67
C LEU A 7 7.69 -14.84 17.73
N TYR A 8 8.72 -15.52 18.26
CA TYR A 8 9.64 -16.33 17.45
C TYR A 8 8.92 -17.41 16.64
N LYS A 9 7.96 -18.12 17.24
CA LYS A 9 7.17 -19.14 16.55
C LYS A 9 6.38 -18.58 15.38
N ILE A 10 5.74 -17.42 15.57
CA ILE A 10 4.92 -16.78 14.52
C ILE A 10 5.83 -16.27 13.41
N ILE A 11 6.84 -15.46 13.72
CA ILE A 11 7.78 -14.91 12.72
C ILE A 11 8.49 -16.01 11.97
N GLY A 12 8.98 -17.05 12.65
CA GLY A 12 9.60 -18.19 11.98
C GLY A 12 8.66 -18.93 11.03
N SER A 13 7.37 -19.04 11.37
CA SER A 13 6.37 -19.62 10.47
C SER A 13 6.07 -18.71 9.27
N LEU A 14 6.11 -17.39 9.44
CA LEU A 14 5.94 -16.41 8.38
C LEU A 14 7.14 -16.41 7.41
N LEU A 15 8.38 -16.59 7.90
CA LEU A 15 9.56 -16.72 7.06
C LEU A 15 9.49 -17.92 6.11
N PHE A 16 8.79 -19.01 6.45
CA PHE A 16 8.54 -20.09 5.48
C PHE A 16 7.64 -19.65 4.32
N ILE A 17 6.75 -18.68 4.54
CA ILE A 17 5.97 -18.10 3.44
C ILE A 17 6.90 -17.34 2.51
N GLU A 18 7.80 -16.51 3.06
CA GLU A 18 8.79 -15.78 2.27
C GLU A 18 9.76 -16.72 1.56
N THR A 19 10.18 -17.80 2.22
CA THR A 19 10.95 -18.89 1.57
C THR A 19 10.20 -19.46 0.36
N THR A 20 8.88 -19.68 0.48
CA THR A 20 8.05 -20.13 -0.64
C THR A 20 7.99 -19.10 -1.76
N MET A 21 7.97 -17.80 -1.43
CA MET A 21 8.03 -16.73 -2.42
C MET A 21 9.36 -16.77 -3.18
N PHE A 22 10.49 -16.93 -2.50
CA PHE A 22 11.79 -17.10 -3.15
C PHE A 22 11.86 -18.36 -4.02
N LEU A 23 11.22 -19.47 -3.61
CA LEU A 23 11.14 -20.68 -4.46
C LEU A 23 10.37 -20.42 -5.76
N VAL A 24 9.31 -19.60 -5.73
CA VAL A 24 8.58 -19.22 -6.94
C VAL A 24 9.48 -18.36 -7.84
N CYS A 25 10.19 -17.37 -7.28
CA CYS A 25 11.15 -16.54 -8.03
C CYS A 25 12.31 -17.36 -8.60
N LEU A 26 12.80 -18.35 -7.85
CA LEU A 26 13.79 -19.32 -8.34
C LEU A 26 13.27 -20.08 -9.57
N GLY A 27 11.99 -20.49 -9.55
CA GLY A 27 11.35 -21.12 -10.71
C GLY A 27 11.30 -20.19 -11.94
N VAL A 28 11.05 -18.89 -11.73
CA VAL A 28 11.10 -17.89 -12.81
C VAL A 28 12.53 -17.74 -13.34
N ALA A 29 13.52 -17.58 -12.46
CA ALA A 29 14.94 -17.44 -12.85
C ALA A 29 15.44 -18.65 -13.66
N ILE A 30 15.08 -19.88 -13.24
CA ILE A 30 15.40 -21.11 -13.99
C ILE A 30 14.69 -21.10 -15.38
N GLY A 31 13.44 -20.64 -15.45
CA GLY A 31 12.67 -20.61 -16.68
C GLY A 31 13.21 -19.65 -17.74
N TYR A 32 13.92 -18.60 -17.29
CA TYR A 32 14.60 -17.62 -18.17
C TYR A 32 16.11 -17.90 -18.35
N GLU A 33 16.67 -18.92 -17.65
CA GLU A 33 18.08 -19.31 -17.72
C GLU A 33 19.06 -18.15 -17.37
N GLU A 34 18.69 -17.32 -16.38
CA GLU A 34 19.45 -16.13 -15.97
C GLU A 34 20.37 -16.39 -14.76
N GLU A 35 21.31 -15.48 -14.52
CA GLU A 35 22.35 -15.60 -13.47
C GLU A 35 21.79 -15.54 -12.03
N ASP A 36 20.56 -15.04 -11.84
CA ASP A 36 19.92 -14.87 -10.54
C ASP A 36 19.41 -16.18 -9.90
N VAL A 37 19.55 -17.33 -10.58
CA VAL A 37 19.26 -18.68 -10.04
C VAL A 37 20.05 -18.93 -8.74
N PHE A 38 21.37 -18.64 -8.73
CA PHE A 38 22.19 -18.82 -7.53
C PHE A 38 21.74 -17.89 -6.40
N THR A 39 21.39 -16.67 -6.73
CA THR A 39 20.91 -15.63 -5.81
C THR A 39 19.66 -16.09 -5.06
N PHE A 40 18.65 -16.59 -5.80
CA PHE A 40 17.43 -17.09 -5.18
C PHE A 40 17.63 -18.41 -4.43
N ALA A 41 18.48 -19.31 -4.90
CA ALA A 41 18.82 -20.55 -4.18
C ALA A 41 19.45 -20.25 -2.80
N CYS A 42 20.37 -19.30 -2.73
CA CYS A 42 20.95 -18.84 -1.46
C CYS A 42 19.90 -18.17 -0.56
N SER A 43 19.05 -17.33 -1.11
CA SER A 43 17.97 -16.65 -0.37
C SER A 43 17.00 -17.65 0.24
N VAL A 44 16.62 -18.71 -0.49
CA VAL A 44 15.81 -19.83 0.01
C VAL A 44 16.51 -20.51 1.17
N ALA A 45 17.79 -20.87 1.04
CA ALA A 45 18.53 -21.57 2.09
C ALA A 45 18.65 -20.73 3.38
N ILE A 46 18.94 -19.44 3.26
CA ILE A 46 19.09 -18.52 4.40
C ILE A 46 17.73 -18.30 5.08
N SER A 47 16.67 -17.98 4.33
CA SER A 47 15.34 -17.73 4.90
C SER A 47 14.74 -18.98 5.53
N ALA A 48 14.90 -20.16 4.92
CA ALA A 48 14.44 -21.44 5.46
C ALA A 48 15.17 -21.79 6.78
N SER A 49 16.49 -21.64 6.83
CA SER A 49 17.28 -21.90 8.03
C SER A 49 16.94 -20.96 9.19
N ALA A 50 16.76 -19.68 8.89
CA ALA A 50 16.31 -18.69 9.88
C ALA A 50 14.89 -18.97 10.38
N GLY A 51 13.95 -19.29 9.49
CA GLY A 51 12.59 -19.68 9.84
C GLY A 51 12.54 -20.93 10.72
N PHE A 52 13.33 -21.94 10.38
CA PHE A 52 13.46 -23.16 11.16
C PHE A 52 14.02 -22.89 12.56
N THR A 53 15.10 -22.13 12.65
CA THR A 53 15.75 -21.75 13.93
C THR A 53 14.78 -20.97 14.82
N MET A 54 14.12 -19.96 14.30
CA MET A 54 13.13 -19.18 15.06
C MET A 54 11.96 -20.05 15.53
N ARG A 55 11.49 -20.97 14.70
CA ARG A 55 10.41 -21.89 15.08
C ARG A 55 10.83 -22.89 16.17
N LEU A 56 12.08 -23.35 16.15
CA LEU A 56 12.65 -24.18 17.21
C LEU A 56 12.72 -23.43 18.54
N LEU A 57 13.21 -22.18 18.54
CA LEU A 57 13.26 -21.32 19.72
C LEU A 57 11.87 -21.06 20.31
N GLY A 58 10.85 -20.98 19.44
CA GLY A 58 9.46 -20.78 19.82
C GLY A 58 8.66 -22.07 20.15
N ARG A 59 9.26 -23.27 20.09
CA ARG A 59 8.53 -24.57 20.16
C ARG A 59 7.72 -24.74 21.45
N LYS A 60 8.26 -24.31 22.59
CA LYS A 60 7.62 -24.46 23.92
C LYS A 60 7.01 -23.09 24.33
N CYS A 61 6.01 -22.60 23.63
CA CYS A 61 5.31 -21.38 23.99
C CYS A 61 3.84 -21.65 24.37
N ASP A 62 3.31 -20.83 25.27
CA ASP A 62 1.87 -20.70 25.45
C ASP A 62 1.29 -19.96 24.22
N ASN A 63 0.21 -20.50 23.67
CA ASN A 63 -0.44 -19.93 22.48
C ASN A 63 -1.39 -18.74 22.80
N SER A 64 -1.33 -18.20 24.03
CA SER A 64 -2.12 -17.03 24.41
C SER A 64 -1.50 -15.74 23.85
N LEU A 65 -2.20 -15.09 22.93
CA LEU A 65 -1.78 -13.83 22.30
C LEU A 65 -2.44 -12.65 23.02
N SER A 66 -1.65 -11.75 23.63
CA SER A 66 -2.14 -10.50 24.17
C SER A 66 -2.36 -9.45 23.06
N ARG A 67 -2.99 -8.30 23.38
CA ARG A 67 -3.09 -7.19 22.42
C ARG A 67 -1.72 -6.58 22.11
N ARG A 68 -0.82 -6.53 23.09
CA ARG A 68 0.55 -6.01 22.93
C ARG A 68 1.36 -6.92 22.00
N ASP A 69 1.29 -8.25 22.20
CA ASP A 69 1.95 -9.21 21.32
C ASP A 69 1.45 -9.06 19.87
N ALA A 70 0.15 -8.80 19.66
CA ALA A 70 -0.40 -8.62 18.33
C ALA A 70 0.18 -7.40 17.60
N TYR A 71 0.33 -6.25 18.27
CA TYR A 71 0.96 -5.07 17.68
C TYR A 71 2.44 -5.32 17.34
N LEU A 72 3.19 -5.99 18.24
CA LEU A 72 4.58 -6.35 17.98
C LEU A 72 4.73 -7.35 16.84
N VAL A 73 3.91 -8.42 16.82
CA VAL A 73 3.94 -9.41 15.74
C VAL A 73 3.71 -8.74 14.39
N VAL A 74 2.68 -7.90 14.28
CA VAL A 74 2.37 -7.21 13.02
C VAL A 74 3.54 -6.34 12.58
N THR A 75 4.00 -5.43 13.43
CA THR A 75 5.07 -4.49 13.07
C THR A 75 6.39 -5.21 12.75
N LEU A 76 6.80 -6.16 13.60
CA LEU A 76 8.03 -6.91 13.39
C LEU A 76 7.97 -7.82 12.15
N THR A 77 6.80 -8.34 11.80
CA THR A 77 6.64 -9.12 10.57
C THR A 77 7.03 -8.30 9.35
N TRP A 78 6.54 -7.07 9.22
CA TRP A 78 6.89 -6.19 8.10
C TRP A 78 8.38 -5.87 8.05
N VAL A 79 8.99 -5.58 9.21
CA VAL A 79 10.43 -5.31 9.30
C VAL A 79 11.24 -6.55 8.92
N VAL A 80 10.88 -7.73 9.42
CA VAL A 80 11.60 -8.98 9.14
C VAL A 80 11.46 -9.40 7.68
N PHE A 81 10.26 -9.30 7.10
CA PHE A 81 10.07 -9.55 5.67
C PHE A 81 10.90 -8.59 4.82
N SER A 82 10.91 -7.31 5.16
CA SER A 82 11.77 -6.37 4.42
C SER A 82 13.25 -6.67 4.60
N LEU A 83 13.67 -7.15 5.78
CA LEU A 83 15.05 -7.54 6.05
C LEU A 83 15.48 -8.76 5.22
N PHE A 84 14.68 -9.83 5.22
CA PHE A 84 15.00 -11.04 4.43
C PHE A 84 14.79 -10.80 2.94
N GLY A 85 13.82 -9.96 2.57
CA GLY A 85 13.58 -9.52 1.20
C GLY A 85 14.77 -8.83 0.53
N THR A 86 15.74 -8.30 1.31
CA THR A 86 16.98 -7.72 0.76
C THR A 86 17.94 -8.78 0.18
N LEU A 87 17.81 -10.04 0.59
CA LEU A 87 18.76 -11.09 0.21
C LEU A 87 18.99 -11.20 -1.30
N PRO A 88 17.95 -11.24 -2.17
CA PRO A 88 18.18 -11.30 -3.60
C PRO A 88 18.95 -10.10 -4.16
N PHE A 89 18.72 -8.90 -3.62
CA PHE A 89 19.40 -7.69 -4.09
C PHE A 89 20.88 -7.65 -3.65
N LEU A 90 21.16 -8.06 -2.40
CA LEU A 90 22.51 -8.02 -1.84
C LEU A 90 23.38 -9.17 -2.40
N ILE A 91 22.85 -10.39 -2.46
CA ILE A 91 23.59 -11.56 -2.94
C ILE A 91 23.87 -11.45 -4.44
N GLY A 92 22.90 -10.98 -5.21
CA GLY A 92 23.05 -10.75 -6.64
C GLY A 92 23.86 -9.49 -7.01
N GLY A 93 24.16 -8.63 -6.01
CA GLY A 93 24.91 -7.39 -6.24
C GLY A 93 24.13 -6.29 -6.98
N TYR A 94 22.80 -6.45 -7.14
CA TYR A 94 21.95 -5.47 -7.82
C TYR A 94 21.80 -4.16 -7.04
N LEU A 95 21.77 -4.26 -5.71
CA LEU A 95 21.83 -3.13 -4.77
C LEU A 95 22.85 -3.47 -3.69
N PRO A 96 24.11 -3.04 -3.83
CA PRO A 96 25.18 -3.41 -2.90
C PRO A 96 25.06 -2.72 -1.53
N SER A 97 24.38 -1.57 -1.45
CA SER A 97 24.10 -0.89 -0.20
C SER A 97 22.95 -1.57 0.53
N PHE A 98 23.17 -1.93 1.81
CA PHE A 98 22.09 -2.48 2.66
C PHE A 98 20.94 -1.49 2.85
N THR A 99 21.23 -0.19 3.00
CA THR A 99 20.21 0.86 3.12
C THR A 99 19.31 0.90 1.89
N ASP A 100 19.92 0.82 0.70
CA ASP A 100 19.20 0.84 -0.58
C ASP A 100 18.35 -0.42 -0.77
N ALA A 101 18.91 -1.58 -0.50
CA ALA A 101 18.19 -2.85 -0.57
C ALA A 101 17.01 -2.89 0.43
N PHE A 102 17.20 -2.38 1.64
CA PHE A 102 16.14 -2.33 2.65
C PHE A 102 15.04 -1.32 2.27
N PHE A 103 15.41 -0.17 1.73
CA PHE A 103 14.43 0.81 1.21
C PHE A 103 13.58 0.19 0.10
N GLU A 104 14.20 -0.46 -0.89
CA GLU A 104 13.50 -1.08 -2.02
C GLU A 104 12.54 -2.18 -1.55
N THR A 105 12.97 -3.03 -0.62
CA THR A 105 12.12 -4.10 -0.08
C THR A 105 11.01 -3.59 0.81
N MET A 106 11.27 -2.59 1.66
CA MET A 106 10.25 -1.95 2.47
C MET A 106 9.21 -1.28 1.57
N SER A 107 9.64 -0.56 0.53
CA SER A 107 8.77 0.02 -0.49
C SER A 107 7.94 -1.04 -1.21
N GLY A 108 8.55 -2.18 -1.56
CA GLY A 108 7.88 -3.31 -2.18
C GLY A 108 6.77 -3.88 -1.30
N PHE A 109 7.11 -4.34 -0.10
CA PHE A 109 6.14 -4.96 0.79
C PHE A 109 5.06 -3.99 1.27
N THR A 110 5.39 -2.73 1.56
CA THR A 110 4.39 -1.72 1.95
C THR A 110 3.56 -1.19 0.78
N THR A 111 3.80 -1.72 -0.44
CA THR A 111 3.12 -1.28 -1.67
C THR A 111 3.25 0.23 -1.91
N THR A 112 4.38 0.81 -1.53
CA THR A 112 4.66 2.23 -1.75
C THR A 112 5.04 2.51 -3.19
N GLY A 113 5.93 1.68 -3.79
CA GLY A 113 6.34 1.84 -5.18
C GLY A 113 7.47 2.86 -5.41
N ALA A 114 7.99 3.50 -4.37
CA ALA A 114 9.20 4.31 -4.47
C ALA A 114 10.40 3.39 -4.72
N THR A 115 11.22 3.69 -5.73
CA THR A 115 12.35 2.86 -6.11
C THR A 115 13.66 3.64 -6.05
N ILE A 116 14.74 2.93 -5.71
CA ILE A 116 16.13 3.43 -5.77
C ILE A 116 16.80 3.04 -7.08
N ILE A 117 16.19 2.12 -7.82
CA ILE A 117 16.76 1.61 -9.07
C ILE A 117 16.48 2.62 -10.18
N ASP A 118 17.55 3.11 -10.80
CA ASP A 118 17.47 4.13 -11.85
C ASP A 118 16.93 3.54 -13.16
N ASP A 119 17.39 2.34 -13.53
CA ASP A 119 16.95 1.64 -14.73
C ASP A 119 16.56 0.18 -14.39
N VAL A 120 15.29 -0.07 -14.32
CA VAL A 120 14.75 -1.40 -14.01
C VAL A 120 14.91 -2.40 -15.17
N SER A 121 15.09 -1.92 -16.40
CA SER A 121 15.24 -2.77 -17.59
C SER A 121 16.54 -3.59 -17.60
N THR A 122 17.52 -3.20 -16.77
CA THR A 122 18.81 -3.89 -16.61
C THR A 122 18.74 -5.10 -15.67
N LEU A 123 17.63 -5.24 -14.93
CA LEU A 123 17.48 -6.31 -13.94
C LEU A 123 16.98 -7.61 -14.60
N PRO A 124 17.45 -8.79 -14.10
CA PRO A 124 16.97 -10.08 -14.57
C PRO A 124 15.48 -10.30 -14.20
N HIS A 125 14.84 -11.18 -14.96
CA HIS A 125 13.41 -11.47 -14.82
C HIS A 125 13.02 -11.96 -13.42
N GLY A 126 13.87 -12.76 -12.76
CA GLY A 126 13.61 -13.22 -11.39
C GLY A 126 13.53 -12.07 -10.40
N ILE A 127 14.42 -11.08 -10.49
CA ILE A 127 14.43 -9.88 -9.63
C ILE A 127 13.23 -8.96 -9.95
N LEU A 128 12.91 -8.75 -11.22
CA LEU A 128 11.71 -7.99 -11.64
C LEU A 128 10.43 -8.63 -11.11
N PHE A 129 10.35 -9.97 -11.22
CA PHE A 129 9.22 -10.72 -10.68
C PHE A 129 9.17 -10.62 -9.14
N TRP A 130 10.31 -10.70 -8.45
CA TRP A 130 10.40 -10.53 -7.00
C TRP A 130 9.83 -9.17 -6.55
N ARG A 131 10.19 -8.08 -7.22
CA ARG A 131 9.67 -6.73 -6.95
C ARG A 131 8.13 -6.69 -7.01
N SER A 132 7.55 -7.18 -8.09
CA SER A 132 6.09 -7.22 -8.27
C SER A 132 5.41 -8.18 -7.28
N PHE A 133 6.07 -9.30 -6.95
CA PHE A 133 5.53 -10.32 -6.06
C PHE A 133 5.51 -9.84 -4.60
N MET A 134 6.55 -9.12 -4.14
CA MET A 134 6.53 -8.43 -2.84
C MET A 134 5.31 -7.53 -2.70
N GLN A 135 5.04 -6.70 -3.72
CA GLN A 135 3.86 -5.83 -3.72
C GLN A 135 2.56 -6.62 -3.69
N TRP A 136 2.47 -7.69 -4.47
CA TRP A 136 1.25 -8.48 -4.53
C TRP A 136 0.90 -9.14 -3.19
N ILE A 137 1.87 -9.68 -2.48
CA ILE A 137 1.67 -10.22 -1.12
C ILE A 137 1.42 -9.09 -0.11
N GLY A 138 2.16 -7.99 -0.21
CA GLY A 138 2.01 -6.82 0.66
C GLY A 138 0.64 -6.14 0.51
N GLY A 139 0.04 -6.17 -0.69
CA GLY A 139 -1.22 -5.48 -1.00
C GLY A 139 -2.40 -5.90 -0.12
N LEU A 140 -2.53 -7.19 0.18
CA LEU A 140 -3.55 -7.67 1.13
C LEU A 140 -3.10 -7.61 2.60
N GLY A 141 -1.81 -7.35 2.85
CA GLY A 141 -1.21 -7.47 4.17
C GLY A 141 -0.72 -8.90 4.45
N ILE A 142 0.53 -9.00 4.87
CA ILE A 142 1.22 -10.28 5.09
C ILE A 142 0.48 -11.13 6.14
N VAL A 143 0.05 -10.51 7.22
CA VAL A 143 -0.66 -11.21 8.31
C VAL A 143 -2.06 -11.63 7.89
N PHE A 144 -2.74 -10.82 7.07
CA PHE A 144 -4.05 -11.16 6.54
C PHE A 144 -3.99 -12.35 5.59
N PHE A 145 -2.97 -12.41 4.73
CA PHE A 145 -2.66 -13.54 3.88
C PHE A 145 -2.44 -14.82 4.70
N THR A 146 -1.66 -14.70 5.79
CA THR A 146 -1.38 -15.82 6.69
C THR A 146 -2.65 -16.35 7.39
N ILE A 147 -3.53 -15.47 7.85
CA ILE A 147 -4.81 -15.86 8.47
C ILE A 147 -5.73 -16.57 7.46
N ALA A 148 -5.68 -16.17 6.19
CA ALA A 148 -6.48 -16.81 5.13
C ALA A 148 -6.01 -18.23 4.83
N LEU A 149 -4.70 -18.45 4.74
CA LEU A 149 -4.09 -19.74 4.38
C LEU A 149 -3.95 -20.70 5.58
N LEU A 150 -3.57 -20.19 6.75
CA LEU A 150 -3.21 -20.98 7.92
C LEU A 150 -4.03 -20.60 9.17
N PRO A 151 -5.36 -20.82 9.15
CA PRO A 151 -6.22 -20.39 10.28
C PRO A 151 -5.88 -21.05 11.61
N SER A 152 -5.22 -22.22 11.59
CA SER A 152 -4.80 -22.97 12.79
C SER A 152 -3.56 -22.41 13.48
N PHE A 153 -2.78 -21.55 12.83
CA PHE A 153 -1.51 -21.04 13.36
C PHE A 153 -1.67 -19.91 14.38
N VAL A 154 -2.81 -19.21 14.37
CA VAL A 154 -2.99 -18.01 15.18
C VAL A 154 -4.19 -18.18 16.12
N GLY A 155 -3.98 -18.74 17.28
CA GLY A 155 -4.99 -18.82 18.34
C GLY A 155 -5.52 -17.43 18.81
N GLY A 156 -4.84 -16.33 18.42
CA GLY A 156 -5.23 -14.94 18.64
C GLY A 156 -5.62 -14.18 17.37
N SER A 157 -6.05 -14.85 16.30
CA SER A 157 -6.33 -14.27 14.99
C SER A 157 -7.18 -12.99 15.00
N VAL A 158 -8.13 -12.87 15.92
CA VAL A 158 -9.00 -11.68 16.08
C VAL A 158 -8.17 -10.44 16.48
N LYS A 159 -7.18 -10.60 17.38
CA LYS A 159 -6.37 -9.50 17.90
C LYS A 159 -5.37 -9.02 16.85
N VAL A 160 -4.76 -9.95 16.13
CA VAL A 160 -3.82 -9.66 15.03
C VAL A 160 -4.55 -8.99 13.87
N PHE A 161 -5.71 -9.51 13.46
CA PHE A 161 -6.55 -8.87 12.45
C PHE A 161 -6.97 -7.45 12.85
N ALA A 162 -7.27 -7.24 14.13
CA ALA A 162 -7.63 -5.92 14.63
C ALA A 162 -6.46 -4.92 14.59
N ALA A 163 -5.23 -5.41 14.66
CA ALA A 163 -4.02 -4.59 14.57
C ALA A 163 -3.66 -4.21 13.13
N GLU A 164 -3.93 -5.10 12.15
CA GLU A 164 -3.61 -4.87 10.74
C GLU A 164 -4.80 -4.31 9.92
N ALA A 165 -6.04 -4.54 10.37
CA ALA A 165 -7.22 -4.12 9.62
C ALA A 165 -7.37 -2.60 9.58
N THR A 166 -7.38 -2.05 8.38
CA THR A 166 -7.46 -0.62 8.08
C THR A 166 -8.89 -0.07 8.15
N GLY A 167 -9.02 1.17 8.65
CA GLY A 167 -10.24 1.96 8.61
C GLY A 167 -11.08 2.00 9.89
N PRO A 168 -11.82 3.11 10.09
CA PRO A 168 -12.59 3.38 11.31
C PRO A 168 -13.88 2.55 11.44
N ILE A 169 -14.40 2.03 10.33
CA ILE A 169 -15.64 1.24 10.30
C ILE A 169 -15.33 -0.13 9.72
N LYS A 170 -15.52 -1.17 10.52
CA LYS A 170 -15.26 -2.56 10.12
C LYS A 170 -16.56 -3.25 9.70
N THR A 171 -16.72 -3.52 8.42
CA THR A 171 -17.80 -4.37 7.91
C THR A 171 -17.34 -5.84 7.88
N LYS A 172 -18.14 -6.74 8.45
CA LYS A 172 -17.86 -8.18 8.45
C LYS A 172 -18.78 -8.89 7.47
N LEU A 173 -18.23 -9.73 6.59
CA LEU A 173 -18.99 -10.59 5.68
C LEU A 173 -19.54 -11.82 6.41
N HIS A 174 -18.74 -12.39 7.29
CA HIS A 174 -19.05 -13.61 8.03
C HIS A 174 -18.68 -13.48 9.51
N PRO A 175 -19.31 -14.26 10.41
CA PRO A 175 -18.99 -14.27 11.83
C PRO A 175 -17.55 -14.72 12.11
N ARG A 176 -16.97 -15.61 11.27
CA ARG A 176 -15.61 -16.13 11.40
C ARG A 176 -14.64 -15.29 10.58
N LEU A 177 -13.58 -14.79 11.21
CA LEU A 177 -12.56 -13.94 10.57
C LEU A 177 -11.80 -14.66 9.45
N SER A 178 -11.47 -15.94 9.65
CA SER A 178 -10.78 -16.73 8.62
C SER A 178 -11.61 -16.89 7.34
N THR A 179 -12.94 -17.03 7.46
CA THR A 179 -13.82 -17.07 6.29
C THR A 179 -13.86 -15.72 5.57
N ASN A 180 -13.87 -14.63 6.32
CA ASN A 180 -13.82 -13.27 5.77
C ASN A 180 -12.53 -13.05 4.98
N ALA A 181 -11.39 -13.41 5.57
CA ALA A 181 -10.07 -13.31 4.95
C ALA A 181 -10.00 -14.10 3.64
N LYS A 182 -10.48 -15.35 3.64
CA LYS A 182 -10.52 -16.19 2.43
C LYS A 182 -11.32 -15.55 1.29
N TRP A 183 -12.49 -15.00 1.57
CA TRP A 183 -13.30 -14.36 0.52
C TRP A 183 -12.67 -13.10 -0.06
N ILE A 184 -12.04 -12.27 0.77
CA ILE A 184 -11.31 -11.09 0.29
C ILE A 184 -10.14 -11.54 -0.57
N TRP A 185 -9.43 -12.59 -0.17
CA TRP A 185 -8.32 -13.15 -0.96
C TRP A 185 -8.79 -13.70 -2.31
N VAL A 186 -9.94 -14.39 -2.35
CA VAL A 186 -10.54 -14.86 -3.61
C VAL A 186 -10.88 -13.71 -4.55
N VAL A 187 -11.47 -12.62 -4.03
CA VAL A 187 -11.76 -11.42 -4.84
C VAL A 187 -10.47 -10.81 -5.37
N TYR A 188 -9.44 -10.70 -4.55
CA TYR A 188 -8.15 -10.18 -4.96
C TYR A 188 -7.49 -11.00 -6.07
N LEU A 189 -7.43 -12.32 -5.89
CA LEU A 189 -6.93 -13.24 -6.91
C LEU A 189 -7.73 -13.13 -8.22
N PHE A 190 -9.06 -13.07 -8.11
CA PHE A 190 -9.93 -12.95 -9.28
C PHE A 190 -9.68 -11.64 -10.05
N ILE A 191 -9.53 -10.50 -9.35
CA ILE A 191 -9.17 -9.21 -9.97
C ILE A 191 -7.81 -9.31 -10.66
N THR A 192 -6.82 -9.93 -10.02
CA THR A 192 -5.48 -10.12 -10.61
C THR A 192 -5.55 -10.97 -11.89
N LEU A 193 -6.25 -12.10 -11.86
CA LEU A 193 -6.39 -12.99 -13.04
C LEU A 193 -7.14 -12.32 -14.19
N LEU A 194 -8.20 -11.56 -13.89
CA LEU A 194 -8.91 -10.79 -14.91
C LEU A 194 -8.03 -9.71 -15.53
N CYS A 195 -7.20 -9.03 -14.71
CA CYS A 195 -6.25 -8.03 -15.19
C CYS A 195 -5.22 -8.69 -16.13
N ILE A 196 -4.63 -9.83 -15.74
CA ILE A 196 -3.70 -10.60 -16.60
C ILE A 196 -4.36 -10.92 -17.94
N GLY A 197 -5.55 -11.51 -17.93
CA GLY A 197 -6.27 -11.86 -19.15
C GLY A 197 -6.55 -10.65 -20.05
N SER A 198 -6.94 -9.51 -19.45
CA SER A 198 -7.22 -8.28 -20.20
C SER A 198 -5.96 -7.69 -20.83
N LEU A 199 -4.81 -7.69 -20.12
CA LEU A 199 -3.53 -7.20 -20.64
C LEU A 199 -2.97 -8.11 -21.75
N LEU A 200 -3.11 -9.44 -21.63
CA LEU A 200 -2.76 -10.39 -22.68
C LEU A 200 -3.58 -10.14 -23.95
N LEU A 201 -4.90 -9.92 -23.81
CA LEU A 201 -5.78 -9.60 -24.92
C LEU A 201 -5.44 -8.24 -25.58
N ALA A 202 -4.89 -7.32 -24.83
CA ALA A 202 -4.37 -6.05 -25.34
C ALA A 202 -3.00 -6.17 -26.05
N GLY A 203 -2.42 -7.37 -26.13
CA GLY A 203 -1.17 -7.66 -26.84
C GLY A 203 0.11 -7.49 -25.97
N MET A 204 -0.03 -7.34 -24.67
CA MET A 204 1.12 -7.27 -23.76
C MET A 204 1.73 -8.68 -23.56
N SER A 205 3.07 -8.77 -23.45
CA SER A 205 3.75 -10.06 -23.23
C SER A 205 3.31 -10.71 -21.90
N PRO A 206 3.35 -12.06 -21.79
CA PRO A 206 2.91 -12.75 -20.59
C PRO A 206 3.64 -12.31 -19.32
N PHE A 207 4.95 -12.11 -19.36
CA PHE A 207 5.74 -11.65 -18.23
C PHE A 207 5.28 -10.28 -17.75
N ARG A 208 5.18 -9.31 -18.67
CA ARG A 208 4.69 -7.95 -18.36
C ARG A 208 3.26 -7.98 -17.82
N SER A 209 2.37 -8.75 -18.45
CA SER A 209 0.96 -8.87 -18.05
C SER A 209 0.82 -9.36 -16.60
N ILE A 210 1.61 -10.37 -16.20
CA ILE A 210 1.61 -10.90 -14.85
C ILE A 210 2.11 -9.84 -13.86
N ASN A 211 3.27 -9.22 -14.14
CA ASN A 211 3.89 -8.25 -13.24
C ASN A 211 3.03 -6.99 -13.08
N TYR A 212 2.56 -6.38 -14.18
CA TYR A 212 1.69 -5.20 -14.08
C TYR A 212 0.32 -5.51 -13.47
N SER A 213 -0.20 -6.71 -13.61
CA SER A 213 -1.44 -7.10 -12.92
C SER A 213 -1.24 -7.28 -11.42
N MET A 214 -0.10 -7.84 -10.99
CA MET A 214 0.24 -7.94 -9.57
C MET A 214 0.37 -6.56 -8.93
N THR A 215 1.10 -5.65 -9.57
CA THR A 215 1.30 -4.30 -9.03
C THR A 215 0.02 -3.45 -9.08
N ALA A 216 -0.81 -3.57 -10.13
CA ALA A 216 -2.09 -2.86 -10.24
C ALA A 216 -3.11 -3.34 -9.20
N ALA A 217 -3.26 -4.66 -9.01
CA ALA A 217 -4.17 -5.21 -8.00
C ALA A 217 -3.71 -4.88 -6.58
N ALA A 218 -2.40 -4.89 -6.33
CA ALA A 218 -1.79 -4.52 -5.06
C ALA A 218 -1.78 -3.01 -4.81
N THR A 219 -2.03 -2.20 -5.86
CA THR A 219 -1.83 -0.74 -5.83
C THR A 219 -0.42 -0.36 -5.39
N GLY A 220 0.60 -1.02 -5.98
CA GLY A 220 1.98 -0.94 -5.51
C GLY A 220 2.91 -0.07 -6.35
N GLY A 221 2.74 -0.04 -7.68
CA GLY A 221 3.41 0.91 -8.58
C GLY A 221 4.79 0.51 -9.12
N PHE A 222 5.38 -0.62 -8.72
CA PHE A 222 6.62 -1.06 -9.32
C PHE A 222 6.43 -1.44 -10.78
N ALA A 223 7.21 -0.80 -11.65
CA ALA A 223 7.28 -1.12 -13.06
C ALA A 223 8.38 -2.17 -13.34
N VAL A 224 8.24 -2.86 -14.46
CA VAL A 224 9.24 -3.78 -15.00
C VAL A 224 9.93 -3.21 -16.25
N ASP A 225 9.46 -2.07 -16.73
CA ASP A 225 10.01 -1.33 -17.86
C ASP A 225 10.33 0.10 -17.42
N SER A 226 11.42 0.65 -17.93
CA SER A 226 11.79 2.06 -17.72
C SER A 226 11.14 3.00 -18.74
N ASP A 227 10.62 2.44 -19.85
CA ASP A 227 10.00 3.19 -20.94
C ASP A 227 8.47 3.12 -20.88
N TYR A 228 7.82 4.29 -20.98
CA TYR A 228 6.35 4.40 -21.02
C TYR A 228 5.71 3.97 -22.34
N SER A 229 6.50 3.76 -23.41
CA SER A 229 5.98 3.30 -24.72
C SER A 229 5.25 1.95 -24.64
N VAL A 230 5.53 1.17 -23.61
CA VAL A 230 4.86 -0.10 -23.30
C VAL A 230 3.37 0.10 -22.98
N PHE A 231 3.00 1.28 -22.48
CA PHE A 231 1.62 1.61 -22.11
C PHE A 231 0.83 2.15 -23.32
N THR A 232 0.46 1.27 -24.24
CA THR A 232 -0.48 1.62 -25.31
C THR A 232 -1.79 2.18 -24.74
N PRO A 233 -2.59 2.97 -25.48
CA PRO A 233 -3.86 3.51 -24.98
C PRO A 233 -4.77 2.44 -24.36
N ALA A 234 -4.88 1.25 -24.97
CA ALA A 234 -5.69 0.15 -24.44
C ALA A 234 -5.16 -0.34 -23.09
N VAL A 235 -3.84 -0.52 -22.96
CA VAL A 235 -3.18 -0.93 -21.70
C VAL A 235 -3.41 0.11 -20.61
N GLN A 236 -3.31 1.41 -20.92
CA GLN A 236 -3.56 2.48 -19.95
C GLN A 236 -4.98 2.42 -19.40
N TYR A 237 -6.01 2.26 -20.25
CA TYR A 237 -7.40 2.12 -19.81
C TYR A 237 -7.62 0.87 -18.96
N ILE A 238 -7.02 -0.27 -19.33
CA ILE A 238 -7.12 -1.52 -18.57
C ILE A 238 -6.51 -1.34 -17.17
N ILE A 239 -5.27 -0.85 -17.08
CA ILE A 239 -4.59 -0.62 -15.79
C ILE A 239 -5.40 0.39 -14.95
N THR A 240 -5.85 1.49 -15.54
CA THR A 240 -6.71 2.49 -14.85
C THR A 240 -7.95 1.83 -14.25
N PHE A 241 -8.65 1.00 -15.03
CA PHE A 241 -9.83 0.30 -14.55
C PHE A 241 -9.53 -0.62 -13.38
N PHE A 242 -8.48 -1.46 -13.47
CA PHE A 242 -8.15 -2.41 -12.40
C PHE A 242 -7.60 -1.72 -11.16
N CYS A 243 -6.79 -0.67 -11.30
CA CYS A 243 -6.36 0.17 -10.17
C CYS A 243 -7.57 0.85 -9.49
N PHE A 244 -8.52 1.39 -10.28
CA PHE A 244 -9.75 1.96 -9.73
C PHE A 244 -10.55 0.92 -8.94
N VAL A 245 -10.72 -0.30 -9.46
CA VAL A 245 -11.42 -1.39 -8.77
C VAL A 245 -10.68 -1.84 -7.52
N ALA A 246 -9.35 -1.93 -7.56
CA ALA A 246 -8.50 -2.25 -6.40
C ALA A 246 -8.60 -1.19 -5.29
N GLY A 247 -8.88 0.07 -5.65
CA GLY A 247 -9.16 1.17 -4.72
C GLY A 247 -10.55 1.11 -4.07
N VAL A 248 -11.46 0.27 -4.52
CA VAL A 248 -12.78 0.09 -3.91
C VAL A 248 -12.72 -0.89 -2.74
N ASN A 249 -13.60 -0.75 -1.76
CA ASN A 249 -13.71 -1.68 -0.63
C ASN A 249 -14.06 -3.11 -1.11
N PHE A 250 -13.16 -4.08 -0.89
CA PHE A 250 -13.32 -5.46 -1.33
C PHE A 250 -14.53 -6.16 -0.72
N THR A 251 -14.91 -5.80 0.51
CA THR A 251 -16.13 -6.32 1.14
C THR A 251 -17.38 -5.86 0.39
N LEU A 252 -17.42 -4.58 -0.01
CA LEU A 252 -18.51 -4.04 -0.82
C LEU A 252 -18.53 -4.63 -2.23
N LEU A 253 -17.36 -4.84 -2.85
CA LEU A 253 -17.25 -5.53 -4.15
C LEU A 253 -17.84 -6.93 -4.06
N TYR A 254 -17.41 -7.72 -3.07
CA TYR A 254 -17.95 -9.06 -2.86
C TYR A 254 -19.48 -9.08 -2.70
N ILE A 255 -20.02 -8.19 -1.83
CA ILE A 255 -21.46 -8.10 -1.61
C ILE A 255 -22.20 -7.71 -2.90
N SER A 256 -21.66 -6.77 -3.67
CA SER A 256 -22.29 -6.27 -4.89
C SER A 256 -22.35 -7.34 -5.98
N VAL A 257 -21.26 -8.11 -6.15
CA VAL A 257 -21.18 -9.23 -7.10
C VAL A 257 -22.08 -10.38 -6.64
N SER A 258 -22.00 -10.79 -5.36
CA SER A 258 -22.78 -11.90 -4.81
C SER A 258 -24.29 -11.64 -4.85
N LYS A 259 -24.72 -10.40 -4.60
CA LYS A 259 -26.13 -9.99 -4.66
C LYS A 259 -26.57 -9.54 -6.06
N ARG A 260 -25.68 -9.51 -7.05
CA ARG A 260 -25.92 -8.97 -8.40
C ARG A 260 -26.53 -7.55 -8.41
N LYS A 261 -26.15 -6.70 -7.43
CA LYS A 261 -26.67 -5.34 -7.24
C LYS A 261 -25.52 -4.33 -7.17
N LEU A 262 -25.04 -3.86 -8.32
CA LEU A 262 -24.01 -2.81 -8.40
C LEU A 262 -24.45 -1.48 -7.76
N SER A 263 -25.76 -1.23 -7.64
CA SER A 263 -26.29 -0.05 -6.95
C SER A 263 -25.85 0.03 -5.47
N THR A 264 -25.43 -1.09 -4.87
CA THR A 264 -24.90 -1.10 -3.49
C THR A 264 -23.61 -0.28 -3.35
N LEU A 265 -22.75 -0.27 -4.39
CA LEU A 265 -21.54 0.54 -4.42
C LEU A 265 -21.88 2.04 -4.41
N LEU A 266 -22.81 2.46 -5.27
CA LEU A 266 -23.22 3.87 -5.39
C LEU A 266 -24.02 4.37 -4.17
N LYS A 267 -24.58 3.48 -3.35
CA LYS A 267 -25.25 3.87 -2.09
C LYS A 267 -24.27 4.18 -0.97
N SER A 268 -23.05 3.65 -1.01
CA SER A 268 -22.01 3.97 -0.03
C SER A 268 -21.54 5.41 -0.16
N ALA A 269 -21.52 6.15 0.94
CA ALA A 269 -21.03 7.52 0.99
C ALA A 269 -19.53 7.61 0.65
N GLU A 270 -18.77 6.57 1.05
CA GLU A 270 -17.34 6.46 0.76
C GLU A 270 -17.08 6.29 -0.73
N CYS A 271 -17.76 5.33 -1.38
CA CYS A 271 -17.60 5.10 -2.82
C CYS A 271 -18.05 6.31 -3.65
N ARG A 272 -19.07 7.05 -3.22
CA ARG A 272 -19.50 8.28 -3.88
C ARG A 272 -18.43 9.38 -3.80
N LEU A 273 -17.82 9.58 -2.62
CA LEU A 273 -16.73 10.53 -2.49
C LEU A 273 -15.54 10.12 -3.36
N TYR A 274 -15.15 8.84 -3.31
CA TYR A 274 -14.06 8.30 -4.12
C TYR A 274 -14.29 8.54 -5.62
N LEU A 275 -15.47 8.17 -6.15
CA LEU A 275 -15.83 8.38 -7.55
C LEU A 275 -15.87 9.87 -7.92
N SER A 276 -16.45 10.72 -7.06
CA SER A 276 -16.51 12.16 -7.32
C SER A 276 -15.12 12.81 -7.35
N MET A 277 -14.21 12.37 -6.50
CA MET A 277 -12.81 12.82 -6.51
C MET A 277 -12.09 12.40 -7.79
N VAL A 278 -12.21 11.12 -8.17
CA VAL A 278 -11.60 10.62 -9.41
C VAL A 278 -12.10 11.41 -10.62
N LEU A 279 -13.41 11.54 -10.78
CA LEU A 279 -13.99 12.25 -11.94
C LEU A 279 -13.69 13.76 -11.92
N GLY A 280 -13.82 14.41 -10.77
CA GLY A 280 -13.59 15.85 -10.63
C GLY A 280 -12.12 16.23 -10.85
N CYS A 281 -11.19 15.50 -10.22
CA CYS A 281 -9.76 15.75 -10.40
C CYS A 281 -9.30 15.43 -11.83
N ALA A 282 -9.78 14.31 -12.41
CA ALA A 282 -9.44 13.97 -13.80
C ALA A 282 -9.97 14.99 -14.80
N ALA A 283 -11.21 15.47 -14.64
CA ALA A 283 -11.77 16.50 -15.49
C ALA A 283 -10.98 17.81 -15.40
N PHE A 284 -10.58 18.22 -14.18
CA PHE A 284 -9.77 19.41 -13.98
C PHE A 284 -8.39 19.29 -14.64
N ILE A 285 -7.68 18.16 -14.41
CA ILE A 285 -6.36 17.95 -15.01
C ILE A 285 -6.47 17.85 -16.53
N ALA A 286 -7.49 17.15 -17.07
CA ALA A 286 -7.72 17.08 -18.51
C ALA A 286 -7.90 18.47 -19.13
N PHE A 287 -8.69 19.33 -18.48
CA PHE A 287 -8.87 20.72 -18.90
C PHE A 287 -7.53 21.48 -18.92
N GLU A 288 -6.72 21.39 -17.87
CA GLU A 288 -5.39 22.04 -17.79
C GLU A 288 -4.43 21.52 -18.86
N LEU A 289 -4.42 20.20 -19.13
CA LEU A 289 -3.58 19.60 -20.17
C LEU A 289 -3.97 20.09 -21.58
N MET A 290 -5.25 20.27 -21.86
CA MET A 290 -5.73 20.81 -23.12
C MET A 290 -5.41 22.30 -23.25
N TRP A 291 -5.53 23.05 -22.14
CA TRP A 291 -5.36 24.52 -22.14
C TRP A 291 -3.88 24.96 -22.19
N LYS A 292 -3.01 24.31 -21.41
CA LYS A 292 -1.62 24.74 -21.21
C LYS A 292 -0.59 23.87 -21.92
N ASN A 293 -0.89 22.58 -22.15
CA ASN A 293 0.03 21.63 -22.73
C ASN A 293 -0.36 21.19 -24.14
N ASP A 294 -1.39 21.78 -24.75
CA ASP A 294 -1.87 21.52 -26.12
C ASP A 294 -2.20 20.04 -26.40
N TYR A 295 -2.63 19.29 -25.37
CA TYR A 295 -3.07 17.92 -25.55
C TYR A 295 -4.40 17.85 -26.30
N ALA A 296 -4.53 16.90 -27.23
CA ALA A 296 -5.83 16.58 -27.81
C ALA A 296 -6.76 15.96 -26.73
N LEU A 297 -8.07 15.98 -26.97
CA LEU A 297 -9.08 15.58 -25.98
C LEU A 297 -8.86 14.15 -25.44
N GLU A 298 -8.63 13.17 -26.34
CA GLU A 298 -8.46 11.75 -25.92
C GLU A 298 -7.20 11.56 -25.08
N PRO A 299 -5.99 11.95 -25.50
CA PRO A 299 -4.80 11.85 -24.68
C PRO A 299 -4.91 12.60 -23.34
N ALA A 300 -5.54 13.80 -23.32
CA ALA A 300 -5.74 14.58 -22.11
C ALA A 300 -6.61 13.81 -21.09
N VAL A 301 -7.75 13.27 -21.53
CA VAL A 301 -8.67 12.50 -20.67
C VAL A 301 -8.01 11.21 -20.21
N ARG A 302 -7.34 10.48 -21.09
CA ARG A 302 -6.68 9.21 -20.77
C ARG A 302 -5.54 9.41 -19.77
N SER A 303 -4.63 10.34 -20.03
CA SER A 303 -3.49 10.62 -19.17
C SER A 303 -3.94 11.14 -17.80
N SER A 304 -4.91 12.10 -17.76
CA SER A 304 -5.44 12.62 -16.51
C SER A 304 -6.14 11.55 -15.68
N LEU A 305 -6.97 10.70 -16.30
CA LEU A 305 -7.69 9.64 -15.60
C LEU A 305 -6.73 8.57 -15.05
N PHE A 306 -5.72 8.17 -15.85
CA PHE A 306 -4.69 7.23 -15.43
C PHE A 306 -3.96 7.74 -14.19
N HIS A 307 -3.43 8.97 -14.22
CA HIS A 307 -2.63 9.49 -13.12
C HIS A 307 -3.48 9.82 -11.89
N VAL A 308 -4.69 10.39 -12.04
CA VAL A 308 -5.58 10.61 -10.89
C VAL A 308 -5.93 9.29 -10.21
N VAL A 309 -6.29 8.25 -10.97
CA VAL A 309 -6.56 6.93 -10.39
C VAL A 309 -5.30 6.35 -9.75
N SER A 310 -4.15 6.42 -10.41
CA SER A 310 -2.88 5.95 -9.89
C SER A 310 -2.52 6.61 -8.56
N PHE A 311 -2.65 7.92 -8.45
CA PHE A 311 -2.30 8.67 -7.24
C PHE A 311 -3.31 8.51 -6.10
N ILE A 312 -4.62 8.55 -6.39
CA ILE A 312 -5.65 8.39 -5.35
C ILE A 312 -5.72 6.96 -4.81
N THR A 313 -5.43 5.95 -5.63
CA THR A 313 -5.36 4.55 -5.19
C THR A 313 -4.05 4.22 -4.51
N SER A 314 -3.10 5.16 -4.47
CA SER A 314 -1.72 4.94 -4.05
C SER A 314 -1.00 3.84 -4.85
N THR A 315 -1.33 3.71 -6.13
CA THR A 315 -0.63 2.78 -7.03
C THR A 315 0.71 3.36 -7.47
N GLY A 316 0.76 4.64 -7.85
CA GLY A 316 2.00 5.31 -8.24
C GLY A 316 2.54 4.95 -9.63
N LEU A 317 1.83 4.15 -10.44
CA LEU A 317 2.21 3.92 -11.84
C LEU A 317 2.08 5.20 -12.65
N LEU A 318 3.02 5.41 -13.56
CA LEU A 318 3.06 6.54 -14.47
C LEU A 318 3.00 6.02 -15.93
N ALA A 319 2.29 6.74 -16.78
CA ALA A 319 2.19 6.48 -18.21
C ALA A 319 2.55 7.72 -19.05
N ASP A 320 2.88 8.81 -18.39
CA ASP A 320 3.31 10.09 -18.90
C ASP A 320 4.16 10.77 -17.83
N ASP A 321 4.77 11.90 -18.12
CA ASP A 321 5.59 12.65 -17.16
C ASP A 321 4.82 13.84 -16.57
N PRO A 322 4.19 13.68 -15.38
CA PRO A 322 3.52 14.79 -14.70
C PRO A 322 4.45 15.97 -14.36
N GLY A 323 5.77 15.74 -14.35
CA GLY A 323 6.77 16.80 -14.14
C GLY A 323 6.70 17.90 -15.19
N LYS A 324 6.23 17.59 -16.40
CA LYS A 324 6.03 18.55 -17.51
C LYS A 324 4.69 19.26 -17.48
N TRP A 325 3.80 18.90 -16.56
CA TRP A 325 2.46 19.48 -16.48
C TRP A 325 2.48 20.80 -15.71
N ALA A 326 1.40 21.57 -15.84
CA ALA A 326 1.25 22.80 -15.06
C ALA A 326 1.26 22.50 -13.55
N HIS A 327 2.02 23.26 -12.75
CA HIS A 327 2.19 23.00 -11.31
C HIS A 327 0.87 22.94 -10.50
N VAL A 328 -0.20 23.56 -10.99
CA VAL A 328 -1.53 23.45 -10.34
C VAL A 328 -2.03 22.00 -10.34
N THR A 329 -1.68 21.20 -11.34
CA THR A 329 -2.04 19.76 -11.39
C THR A 329 -1.34 18.97 -10.30
N TRP A 330 -0.11 19.38 -9.88
CA TRP A 330 0.61 18.75 -8.77
C TRP A 330 -0.14 18.92 -7.44
N VAL A 331 -0.77 20.09 -7.22
CA VAL A 331 -1.59 20.31 -6.02
C VAL A 331 -2.77 19.35 -6.01
N VAL A 332 -3.42 19.14 -7.16
CA VAL A 332 -4.54 18.20 -7.28
C VAL A 332 -4.07 16.77 -7.03
N LEU A 333 -2.93 16.36 -7.62
CA LEU A 333 -2.36 15.04 -7.38
C LEU A 333 -1.94 14.86 -5.91
N ALA A 334 -1.36 15.88 -5.26
CA ALA A 334 -1.01 15.85 -3.83
C ALA A 334 -2.25 15.66 -2.94
N VAL A 335 -3.39 16.30 -3.29
CA VAL A 335 -4.68 16.06 -2.60
C VAL A 335 -5.14 14.61 -2.79
N CYS A 336 -4.97 14.03 -3.99
CA CYS A 336 -5.26 12.61 -4.23
C CYS A 336 -4.38 11.69 -3.40
N MET A 337 -3.06 11.96 -3.31
CA MET A 337 -2.11 11.21 -2.47
C MET A 337 -2.51 11.24 -0.99
N PHE A 338 -2.92 12.41 -0.49
CA PHE A 338 -3.34 12.56 0.90
C PHE A 338 -4.63 11.79 1.20
N LEU A 339 -5.68 11.97 0.38
CA LEU A 339 -7.00 11.40 0.63
C LEU A 339 -7.00 9.88 0.57
N GLY A 340 -6.32 9.30 -0.41
CA GLY A 340 -6.27 7.86 -0.61
C GLY A 340 -7.62 7.24 -1.03
N PRO A 341 -7.66 5.91 -1.25
CA PRO A 341 -8.83 5.19 -1.75
C PRO A 341 -9.82 4.81 -0.63
N CYS A 342 -10.76 3.91 -0.93
CA CYS A 342 -11.71 3.40 0.06
C CYS A 342 -11.04 2.56 1.15
N SER A 343 -11.61 2.58 2.34
CA SER A 343 -11.26 1.68 3.43
C SER A 343 -11.53 0.22 3.05
N GLY A 344 -10.62 -0.69 3.40
CA GLY A 344 -10.72 -2.10 3.01
C GLY A 344 -10.40 -2.36 1.52
N SER A 345 -9.67 -1.46 0.87
CA SER A 345 -8.94 -1.62 -0.38
C SER A 345 -7.46 -1.93 -0.10
N THR A 346 -6.69 -2.18 -1.15
CA THR A 346 -5.23 -2.43 -1.06
C THR A 346 -4.41 -1.17 -0.84
N GLY A 347 -4.91 0.01 -1.23
CA GLY A 347 -4.15 1.25 -1.19
C GLY A 347 -3.90 1.83 0.20
N GLY A 348 -2.97 2.77 0.29
CA GLY A 348 -2.58 3.53 1.49
C GLY A 348 -3.40 4.80 1.74
N GLY A 349 -2.77 5.84 2.30
CA GLY A 349 -3.34 7.17 2.51
C GLY A 349 -4.33 7.30 3.67
N PHE A 350 -4.93 8.49 3.79
CA PHE A 350 -5.86 8.87 4.86
C PHE A 350 -7.18 8.09 4.82
N LYS A 351 -7.60 7.60 3.67
CA LYS A 351 -8.84 6.87 3.33
C LYS A 351 -10.07 7.77 3.21
N CYS A 352 -10.81 7.58 2.11
CA CYS A 352 -12.03 8.33 1.79
C CYS A 352 -13.08 8.32 2.92
N ILE A 353 -13.22 7.22 3.67
CA ILE A 353 -14.18 7.15 4.79
C ILE A 353 -13.89 8.19 5.88
N ARG A 354 -12.61 8.43 6.16
CA ARG A 354 -12.21 9.47 7.12
C ARG A 354 -12.51 10.85 6.58
N GLY A 355 -12.33 11.07 5.28
CA GLY A 355 -12.74 12.30 4.60
C GLY A 355 -14.26 12.55 4.72
N VAL A 356 -15.08 11.53 4.46
CA VAL A 356 -16.55 11.61 4.65
C VAL A 356 -16.90 11.96 6.10
N MET A 357 -16.23 11.32 7.06
CA MET A 357 -16.47 11.61 8.48
C MET A 357 -16.09 13.05 8.82
N LEU A 358 -14.93 13.52 8.38
CA LEU A 358 -14.41 14.85 8.63
C LEU A 358 -15.37 15.92 8.07
N LEU A 359 -15.79 15.79 6.83
CA LEU A 359 -16.74 16.72 6.20
C LEU A 359 -18.07 16.79 6.96
N LYS A 360 -18.57 15.64 7.49
CA LYS A 360 -19.78 15.61 8.29
C LYS A 360 -19.59 16.21 9.69
N VAL A 361 -18.43 16.02 10.29
CA VAL A 361 -18.08 16.66 11.59
C VAL A 361 -18.05 18.16 11.40
N ILE A 362 -17.31 18.67 10.41
CA ILE A 362 -17.25 20.11 10.10
C ILE A 362 -18.65 20.68 9.86
N LYS A 363 -19.47 20.01 9.05
CA LYS A 363 -20.87 20.44 8.80
C LYS A 363 -21.70 20.50 10.07
N ASN A 364 -21.52 19.54 10.98
CA ASN A 364 -22.25 19.53 12.25
C ASN A 364 -21.76 20.63 13.19
N GLU A 365 -20.45 20.94 13.21
CA GLU A 365 -19.91 22.07 14.02
C GLU A 365 -20.54 23.40 13.61
N PHE A 366 -20.62 23.70 12.29
CA PHE A 366 -21.32 24.91 11.83
C PHE A 366 -22.79 24.93 12.26
N ARG A 367 -23.48 23.78 12.24
CA ARG A 367 -24.87 23.71 12.72
C ARG A 367 -24.98 23.87 14.23
N GLN A 368 -24.02 23.32 14.98
CA GLN A 368 -23.98 23.45 16.44
C GLN A 368 -23.77 24.90 16.88
N MET A 369 -22.94 25.66 16.15
CA MET A 369 -22.77 27.11 16.39
C MET A 369 -24.08 27.88 16.24
N LEU A 370 -24.93 27.50 15.27
CA LEU A 370 -26.22 28.16 15.04
C LEU A 370 -27.33 27.63 15.97
N HIS A 371 -27.21 26.39 16.41
CA HIS A 371 -28.20 25.71 17.25
C HIS A 371 -27.50 24.96 18.39
N PRO A 372 -27.01 25.65 19.46
CA PRO A 372 -26.17 25.07 20.50
C PRO A 372 -26.76 23.84 21.21
N ASN A 373 -28.09 23.83 21.38
CA ASN A 373 -28.82 22.73 22.07
C ASN A 373 -29.22 21.58 21.15
N ALA A 374 -28.87 21.62 19.85
CA ALA A 374 -29.25 20.56 18.92
C ALA A 374 -28.37 19.31 19.09
N VAL A 375 -29.01 18.14 19.19
CA VAL A 375 -28.30 16.86 19.17
C VAL A 375 -28.06 16.44 17.71
N LEU A 376 -26.83 16.61 17.22
CA LEU A 376 -26.45 16.38 15.82
C LEU A 376 -25.62 15.09 15.65
N PRO A 377 -26.27 13.92 15.46
CA PRO A 377 -25.53 12.67 15.26
C PRO A 377 -24.83 12.66 13.89
N VAL A 378 -23.57 12.22 13.85
CA VAL A 378 -22.88 11.91 12.60
C VAL A 378 -23.34 10.54 12.11
N LYS A 379 -24.01 10.49 10.97
CA LYS A 379 -24.49 9.24 10.33
C LYS A 379 -23.72 8.96 9.05
N ILE A 380 -23.23 7.73 8.86
CA ILE A 380 -22.61 7.24 7.63
C ILE A 380 -23.37 6.00 7.20
N ASP A 381 -23.89 5.99 5.98
CA ASP A 381 -24.68 4.90 5.39
C ASP A 381 -25.81 4.41 6.33
N GLY A 382 -26.47 5.37 7.00
CA GLY A 382 -27.57 5.11 7.95
C GLY A 382 -27.14 4.75 9.38
N ALA A 383 -25.88 4.43 9.62
CA ALA A 383 -25.36 4.08 10.94
C ALA A 383 -24.82 5.31 11.69
N ASN A 384 -25.12 5.40 13.00
CA ASN A 384 -24.53 6.43 13.86
C ASN A 384 -23.06 6.15 14.13
N VAL A 385 -22.21 7.16 13.99
CA VAL A 385 -20.80 7.11 14.34
C VAL A 385 -20.63 7.50 15.82
N PRO A 386 -20.12 6.59 16.67
CA PRO A 386 -19.89 6.88 18.09
C PRO A 386 -18.90 8.05 18.28
N GLN A 387 -19.06 8.81 19.37
CA GLN A 387 -18.16 9.94 19.68
C GLN A 387 -16.71 9.49 19.80
N SER A 388 -16.43 8.34 20.37
CA SER A 388 -15.07 7.79 20.48
C SER A 388 -14.39 7.66 19.11
N LYS A 389 -15.13 7.29 18.07
CA LYS A 389 -14.60 7.19 16.69
C LYS A 389 -14.29 8.55 16.07
N ARG A 390 -15.07 9.59 16.42
CA ARG A 390 -14.81 10.97 16.00
C ARG A 390 -13.53 11.50 16.62
N VAL A 391 -13.33 11.26 17.92
CA VAL A 391 -12.08 11.63 18.62
C VAL A 391 -10.88 10.88 18.02
N THR A 392 -11.02 9.57 17.78
CA THR A 392 -9.93 8.79 17.13
C THR A 392 -9.58 9.35 15.74
N LEU A 393 -10.57 9.79 14.96
CA LEU A 393 -10.34 10.41 13.65
C LEU A 393 -9.53 11.69 13.76
N LEU A 394 -9.91 12.59 14.67
CA LEU A 394 -9.18 13.85 14.87
C LEU A 394 -7.75 13.59 15.36
N ALA A 395 -7.58 12.67 16.33
CA ALA A 395 -6.25 12.25 16.78
C ALA A 395 -5.41 11.67 15.63
N PHE A 396 -6.01 10.86 14.75
CA PHE A 396 -5.32 10.31 13.59
C PHE A 396 -4.87 11.42 12.63
N LEU A 397 -5.77 12.34 12.28
CA LEU A 397 -5.44 13.46 11.38
C LEU A 397 -4.34 14.34 11.96
N THR A 398 -4.44 14.68 13.25
CA THR A 398 -3.42 15.48 13.94
C THR A 398 -2.07 14.76 13.94
N SER A 399 -2.05 13.46 14.27
CA SER A 399 -0.81 12.67 14.25
C SER A 399 -0.22 12.57 12.84
N TYR A 400 -1.07 12.41 11.81
CA TYR A 400 -0.64 12.40 10.41
C TYR A 400 0.05 13.72 10.03
N LEU A 401 -0.56 14.86 10.35
CA LEU A 401 -0.01 16.19 10.07
C LEU A 401 1.29 16.45 10.85
N ILE A 402 1.36 16.06 12.13
CA ILE A 402 2.59 16.19 12.93
C ILE A 402 3.71 15.36 12.32
N LEU A 403 3.46 14.11 11.92
CA LEU A 403 4.47 13.28 11.26
C LEU A 403 4.93 13.91 9.94
N CYS A 404 3.99 14.41 9.12
CA CYS A 404 4.35 15.12 7.90
C CYS A 404 5.27 16.31 8.19
N LEU A 405 4.93 17.15 9.15
CA LEU A 405 5.73 18.34 9.52
C LEU A 405 7.11 17.97 10.03
N VAL A 406 7.18 17.05 11.01
CA VAL A 406 8.45 16.66 11.65
C VAL A 406 9.38 16.00 10.63
N CYS A 407 8.88 15.08 9.83
CA CYS A 407 9.72 14.36 8.86
C CYS A 407 10.13 15.25 7.67
N SER A 408 9.23 16.11 7.16
CA SER A 408 9.60 17.09 6.14
C SER A 408 10.67 18.07 6.66
N PHE A 409 10.51 18.58 7.90
CA PHE A 409 11.52 19.43 8.50
C PHE A 409 12.87 18.72 8.66
N SER A 410 12.87 17.45 9.06
CA SER A 410 14.09 16.66 9.18
C SER A 410 14.78 16.49 7.82
N MET A 411 14.02 16.28 6.73
CA MET A 411 14.56 16.18 5.37
C MET A 411 15.13 17.52 4.87
N ILE A 412 14.43 18.63 5.13
CA ILE A 412 14.95 19.97 4.82
C ILE A 412 16.25 20.25 5.57
N ALA A 413 16.35 19.84 6.83
CA ALA A 413 17.58 19.98 7.63
C ALA A 413 18.76 19.15 7.07
N MET A 414 18.47 18.10 6.27
CA MET A 414 19.48 17.32 5.54
C MET A 414 19.85 17.94 4.19
N GLY A 415 19.27 19.09 3.82
CA GLY A 415 19.57 19.80 2.56
C GLY A 415 18.66 19.44 1.38
N ILE A 416 17.58 18.68 1.61
CA ILE A 416 16.59 18.37 0.55
C ILE A 416 15.68 19.59 0.35
N ASP A 417 15.40 19.92 -0.91
CA ASP A 417 14.49 21.02 -1.27
C ASP A 417 13.13 20.90 -0.61
N ASN A 418 12.52 22.05 -0.28
CA ASN A 418 11.26 22.12 0.45
C ASN A 418 10.12 21.34 -0.23
N THR A 419 9.99 21.50 -1.55
CA THR A 419 8.94 20.83 -2.33
C THR A 419 9.16 19.32 -2.33
N ASN A 420 10.41 18.89 -2.53
CA ASN A 420 10.79 17.48 -2.47
C ASN A 420 10.56 16.90 -1.07
N ALA A 421 11.01 17.57 -0.01
CA ALA A 421 10.85 17.08 1.36
C ALA A 421 9.38 16.86 1.76
N ILE A 422 8.48 17.79 1.39
CA ILE A 422 7.05 17.67 1.65
C ILE A 422 6.42 16.54 0.82
N THR A 423 6.72 16.47 -0.47
CA THR A 423 6.11 15.48 -1.37
C THR A 423 6.65 14.07 -1.12
N ILE A 424 7.94 13.90 -0.79
CA ILE A 424 8.54 12.64 -0.33
C ILE A 424 7.82 12.14 0.93
N THR A 425 7.67 13.00 1.93
CA THR A 425 6.99 12.63 3.18
C THR A 425 5.53 12.26 2.94
N LEU A 426 4.82 13.02 2.10
CA LEU A 426 3.43 12.72 1.73
C LEU A 426 3.32 11.40 0.98
N SER A 427 4.21 11.15 0.02
CA SER A 427 4.27 9.93 -0.77
C SER A 427 4.56 8.70 0.08
N THR A 428 5.55 8.78 0.97
CA THR A 428 5.94 7.66 1.84
C THR A 428 4.88 7.33 2.90
N LEU A 429 4.33 8.35 3.56
CA LEU A 429 3.28 8.16 4.57
C LEU A 429 1.93 7.75 3.92
N GLY A 430 1.68 8.17 2.69
CA GLY A 430 0.53 7.76 1.88
C GLY A 430 0.73 6.42 1.18
N ASN A 431 1.95 5.86 1.15
CA ASN A 431 2.34 4.68 0.37
C ASN A 431 1.97 4.83 -1.13
N VAL A 432 2.39 5.92 -1.78
CA VAL A 432 2.02 6.27 -3.16
C VAL A 432 3.15 6.00 -4.16
N GLY A 433 4.41 6.29 -3.79
CA GLY A 433 5.63 6.05 -4.57
C GLY A 433 6.20 7.29 -5.24
N PRO A 434 5.58 7.86 -6.28
CA PRO A 434 6.10 9.04 -6.95
C PRO A 434 6.14 10.26 -6.04
N THR A 435 7.09 11.17 -6.32
CA THR A 435 7.12 12.53 -5.76
C THR A 435 6.49 13.52 -6.73
N LEU A 436 6.33 14.76 -6.29
CA LEU A 436 5.93 15.90 -7.11
C LEU A 436 6.95 17.02 -6.92
N GLY A 437 8.24 16.65 -6.89
CA GLY A 437 9.35 17.57 -6.65
C GLY A 437 10.00 18.08 -7.92
N LEU A 438 10.85 19.10 -7.76
CA LEU A 438 11.63 19.70 -8.85
C LEU A 438 12.96 18.99 -9.06
N GLU A 439 13.61 18.53 -7.97
CA GLU A 439 14.90 17.84 -8.01
C GLU A 439 14.73 16.33 -8.18
N ILE A 440 13.75 15.75 -7.47
CA ILE A 440 13.32 14.38 -7.63
C ILE A 440 11.91 14.42 -8.23
N GLY A 441 11.84 14.38 -9.55
CA GLY A 441 10.57 14.40 -10.28
C GLY A 441 9.76 13.12 -10.11
N PRO A 442 8.52 13.11 -10.59
CA PRO A 442 7.63 11.94 -10.45
C PRO A 442 8.19 10.68 -11.11
N THR A 443 9.00 10.83 -12.17
CA THR A 443 9.56 9.76 -13.00
C THR A 443 10.97 9.34 -12.58
N MET A 444 11.55 10.01 -11.59
CA MET A 444 12.93 9.78 -11.16
C MET A 444 13.00 8.77 -10.01
N SER A 445 14.13 8.06 -9.94
CA SER A 445 14.44 7.21 -8.78
C SER A 445 14.84 8.06 -7.56
N TRP A 446 14.81 7.45 -6.40
CA TRP A 446 15.17 8.09 -5.13
C TRP A 446 16.62 7.79 -4.73
N SER A 447 17.45 7.36 -5.68
CA SER A 447 18.86 6.99 -5.47
C SER A 447 19.69 8.12 -4.87
N ILE A 448 19.38 9.36 -5.26
CA ILE A 448 20.10 10.57 -4.82
C ILE A 448 19.84 10.96 -3.36
N LEU A 449 18.87 10.36 -2.69
CA LEU A 449 18.57 10.67 -1.29
C LEU A 449 19.71 10.24 -0.37
N PRO A 450 20.04 11.04 0.67
CA PRO A 450 20.95 10.62 1.73
C PRO A 450 20.43 9.38 2.47
N ASP A 451 21.32 8.52 2.96
CA ASP A 451 20.94 7.29 3.67
C ASP A 451 20.01 7.54 4.86
N ALA A 452 20.24 8.60 5.62
CA ALA A 452 19.37 9.00 6.74
C ALA A 452 17.94 9.30 6.27
N ALA A 453 17.77 9.96 5.11
CA ALA A 453 16.45 10.22 4.54
C ALA A 453 15.78 8.92 4.06
N LYS A 454 16.52 7.98 3.46
CA LYS A 454 16.02 6.65 3.07
C LYS A 454 15.50 5.86 4.27
N TRP A 455 16.17 5.93 5.42
CA TRP A 455 15.70 5.31 6.66
C TRP A 455 14.42 5.96 7.20
N ILE A 456 14.33 7.29 7.20
CA ILE A 456 13.10 8.00 7.57
C ILE A 456 11.95 7.58 6.65
N CYS A 457 12.18 7.54 5.34
CA CYS A 457 11.19 7.08 4.37
C CYS A 457 10.73 5.65 4.65
N SER A 458 11.65 4.72 4.91
CA SER A 458 11.33 3.32 5.22
C SER A 458 10.44 3.19 6.46
N VAL A 459 10.72 3.99 7.50
CA VAL A 459 9.88 4.04 8.71
C VAL A 459 8.51 4.64 8.40
N LEU A 460 8.44 5.71 7.61
CA LEU A 460 7.18 6.34 7.21
C LEU A 460 6.31 5.39 6.36
N MET A 461 6.91 4.63 5.43
CA MET A 461 6.22 3.61 4.64
C MET A 461 5.56 2.55 5.53
N LEU A 462 6.29 2.09 6.56
CA LEU A 462 5.78 1.14 7.55
C LEU A 462 4.62 1.74 8.37
N ILE A 463 4.79 2.98 8.86
CA ILE A 463 3.76 3.71 9.63
C ILE A 463 2.51 3.93 8.79
N GLY A 464 2.66 4.34 7.53
CA GLY A 464 1.55 4.53 6.60
C GLY A 464 0.77 3.24 6.38
N ARG A 465 1.48 2.14 6.09
CA ARG A 465 0.88 0.84 5.80
C ARG A 465 0.10 0.24 6.97
N LEU A 466 0.65 0.32 8.18
CA LEU A 466 0.06 -0.26 9.40
C LEU A 466 -0.91 0.68 10.12
N GLU A 467 -1.18 1.84 9.55
CA GLU A 467 -1.90 2.93 10.20
C GLU A 467 -1.18 3.42 11.49
N ILE A 468 -0.96 4.70 11.56
CA ILE A 468 -0.08 5.42 12.50
C ILE A 468 -0.07 4.83 13.92
N PHE A 469 -1.25 4.58 14.51
CA PHE A 469 -1.34 4.16 15.90
C PHE A 469 -0.85 2.73 16.16
N THR A 470 -0.90 1.83 15.18
CA THR A 470 -0.41 0.46 15.31
C THR A 470 1.11 0.42 15.58
N VAL A 471 1.85 1.30 14.91
CA VAL A 471 3.31 1.39 15.06
C VAL A 471 3.67 2.29 16.24
N LEU A 472 3.06 3.50 16.34
CA LEU A 472 3.45 4.46 17.36
C LEU A 472 3.16 3.99 18.79
N VAL A 473 2.15 3.16 19.02
CA VAL A 473 1.84 2.63 20.35
C VAL A 473 3.02 1.86 20.96
N ILE A 474 3.85 1.20 20.11
CA ILE A 474 5.01 0.43 20.55
C ILE A 474 6.08 1.34 21.19
N PHE A 475 6.17 2.59 20.74
CA PHE A 475 7.13 3.57 21.26
C PHE A 475 6.64 4.29 22.54
N THR A 476 5.42 3.99 23.00
CA THR A 476 4.91 4.61 24.24
C THR A 476 5.41 3.86 25.48
N PRO A 477 5.81 4.58 26.57
CA PRO A 477 6.24 3.92 27.81
C PRO A 477 5.19 2.99 28.42
N GLN A 478 3.89 3.31 28.25
CA GLN A 478 2.79 2.49 28.74
C GLN A 478 2.70 1.12 28.07
N PHE A 479 3.21 0.99 26.82
CA PHE A 479 3.25 -0.28 26.12
C PHE A 479 4.12 -1.33 26.84
N TRP A 480 5.22 -0.90 27.45
CA TRP A 480 6.21 -1.76 28.10
C TRP A 480 5.98 -1.95 29.60
N LYS A 481 5.14 -1.12 30.23
CA LYS A 481 4.79 -1.28 31.64
C LYS A 481 3.86 -2.47 31.83
N GLU A 482 4.13 -3.29 32.84
CA GLU A 482 3.18 -4.33 33.29
C GLU A 482 2.01 -3.67 34.02
N ASN A 483 0.80 -4.08 33.70
CA ASN A 483 -0.40 -3.75 34.47
C ASN A 483 -0.66 -4.88 35.44
#